data_1bb1c1349eb57eeb9b712940f78d13f9
#
_entry.id   1bb1c1349eb57eeb9b712940f78d13f9
#
_cell.length_a   1.000
_cell.length_b   1.000
_cell.length_c   1.000
_cell.angle_alpha   90.00
_cell.angle_beta   90.00
_cell.angle_gamma   90.00
#
_symmetry.space_group_name_H-M   'P 1'
#
loop_
_entity.id
_entity.type
_entity.pdbx_description
1 polymer ?
#
loop_
_entity_poly.entity_id
_entity_poly.type
_entity_poly.pdbx_seq_one_letter_code
_entity_poly.pdbx_strand_id
1 'polypeptide(L)'
;MNSRQKYLINRDELRILDEEFMARSKKTRKSKEQKQPPRFGIGILALVLLLGAVYALLDPAQVLWRGPVPPPGRPIENALELQIALARSGFSPGPIDGAPGSQTRGALSAFQASRGLAVTGVWDPALDEWLSIEEPTHVYIELTAAALARLTPRPESWRERGQLDHLGYHSTLEMVAEKACADPDYIRSINPHVDWTALQPGDRILAPLVVPYHIGQEIGRIEIRLQARELQAFDPAGQLLFHCPVSIAREVAKRPVGELKVEVRVENPNYTFNPNILSAAAEREGISEKFVIQPGSNNPVGSVWLGLNRPSYGIHGTPEPEQVGRTESSGCFRLANWNAQTLLQATEVGTPVLVLP
;
A
#
# COMPACT_ATOMS: atom_id res chain seq x y z
N MET A 1 17.86 28.50 23.00
CA MET A 1 17.18 27.36 23.65
C MET A 1 16.64 26.48 22.55
N ASN A 2 17.03 25.25 22.55
CA ASN A 2 17.13 24.35 21.40
C ASN A 2 15.78 23.83 20.92
N SER A 3 15.40 24.09 19.66
CA SER A 3 14.20 23.60 18.98
C SER A 3 14.29 22.12 18.53
N ARG A 4 15.31 21.37 18.94
CA ARG A 4 15.59 19.99 18.51
C ARG A 4 14.86 18.88 19.31
N GLN A 5 14.08 19.23 20.32
CA GLN A 5 13.54 18.24 21.27
C GLN A 5 12.08 17.83 21.02
N LYS A 6 11.41 18.35 19.99
CA LYS A 6 9.94 18.20 19.82
C LYS A 6 9.46 17.01 18.98
N TYR A 7 10.36 16.24 18.34
CA TYR A 7 9.94 15.23 17.34
C TYR A 7 10.43 13.81 17.66
N LEU A 8 10.45 13.46 18.94
CA LEU A 8 10.66 12.09 19.38
C LEU A 8 9.30 11.41 19.50
N ILE A 9 8.92 10.59 18.53
CA ILE A 9 7.91 9.57 18.78
C ILE A 9 8.53 8.61 19.79
N ASN A 10 7.93 8.53 20.98
CA ASN A 10 8.40 7.70 22.07
C ASN A 10 8.34 6.20 21.65
N ARG A 11 9.21 5.38 22.24
CA ARG A 11 9.26 3.93 22.07
C ARG A 11 7.88 3.25 22.17
N ASP A 12 7.00 3.82 22.99
CA ASP A 12 5.63 3.33 23.21
C ASP A 12 4.69 3.70 22.06
N GLU A 13 4.90 4.80 21.32
CA GLU A 13 4.05 5.19 20.19
C GLU A 13 4.31 4.36 18.94
N LEU A 14 5.57 3.98 18.63
CA LEU A 14 5.86 3.03 17.56
C LEU A 14 5.39 1.61 17.89
N ARG A 15 5.45 1.23 19.17
CA ARG A 15 4.90 -0.03 19.67
C ARG A 15 3.37 -0.03 19.65
N ILE A 16 2.74 1.11 19.93
CA ILE A 16 1.28 1.31 19.84
C ILE A 16 0.82 1.21 18.39
N LEU A 17 1.57 1.74 17.41
CA LEU A 17 1.26 1.61 16.00
C LEU A 17 1.33 0.15 15.52
N ASP A 18 2.33 -0.62 15.97
CA ASP A 18 2.43 -2.05 15.69
C ASP A 18 1.36 -2.87 16.44
N GLU A 19 1.06 -2.55 17.71
CA GLU A 19 0.06 -3.24 18.52
C GLU A 19 -1.38 -2.86 18.13
N GLU A 20 -1.64 -1.60 17.77
CA GLU A 20 -2.95 -1.18 17.24
C GLU A 20 -3.22 -1.76 15.86
N PHE A 21 -2.20 -1.85 15.00
CA PHE A 21 -2.30 -2.51 13.72
C PHE A 21 -2.67 -4.00 13.88
N MET A 22 -1.99 -4.69 14.81
CA MET A 22 -2.26 -6.11 15.12
C MET A 22 -3.56 -6.33 15.90
N ALA A 23 -3.98 -5.38 16.74
CA ALA A 23 -5.22 -5.48 17.53
C ALA A 23 -6.47 -5.19 16.70
N ARG A 24 -6.41 -4.27 15.74
CA ARG A 24 -7.52 -3.99 14.79
C ARG A 24 -7.79 -5.19 13.90
N SER A 25 -6.73 -5.87 13.43
CA SER A 25 -6.83 -7.12 12.66
C SER A 25 -7.57 -8.23 13.42
N LYS A 26 -7.44 -8.30 14.78
CA LYS A 26 -8.12 -9.29 15.61
C LYS A 26 -9.57 -8.93 15.97
N LYS A 27 -9.92 -7.64 15.98
CA LYS A 27 -11.25 -7.18 16.41
C LYS A 27 -12.32 -7.39 15.33
N THR A 28 -11.95 -7.35 14.05
CA THR A 28 -12.84 -7.62 12.91
C THR A 28 -13.27 -9.09 12.80
N ARG A 29 -12.57 -10.01 13.49
CA ARG A 29 -12.83 -11.45 13.43
C ARG A 29 -13.89 -11.96 14.44
N LYS A 30 -14.36 -11.13 15.38
CA LYS A 30 -15.24 -11.57 16.50
C LYS A 30 -16.70 -11.12 16.47
N SER A 31 -17.20 -10.45 15.42
CA SER A 31 -18.57 -9.91 15.41
C SER A 31 -19.50 -10.52 14.35
N LYS A 32 -19.52 -11.85 14.21
CA LYS A 32 -20.61 -12.55 13.51
C LYS A 32 -21.18 -13.66 14.38
N GLU A 33 -21.84 -13.29 15.48
CA GLU A 33 -22.87 -14.12 16.12
C GLU A 33 -24.24 -13.54 15.83
N GLN A 34 -25.08 -14.34 15.22
CA GLN A 34 -26.46 -14.05 14.85
C GLN A 34 -27.28 -13.75 16.10
N LYS A 35 -27.85 -12.54 16.19
CA LYS A 35 -28.96 -12.23 17.10
C LYS A 35 -30.26 -12.07 16.32
N GLN A 36 -31.27 -12.82 16.72
CA GLN A 36 -32.65 -12.69 16.21
C GLN A 36 -33.21 -11.29 16.49
N PRO A 37 -34.04 -10.73 15.61
CA PRO A 37 -34.61 -9.40 15.78
C PRO A 37 -35.70 -9.36 16.84
N PRO A 38 -35.79 -8.31 17.66
CA PRO A 38 -36.93 -8.09 18.56
C PRO A 38 -38.17 -7.60 17.79
N ARG A 39 -39.32 -8.06 18.25
CA ARG A 39 -40.65 -7.59 17.76
C ARG A 39 -40.90 -6.16 18.23
N PHE A 40 -40.92 -5.19 17.33
CA PHE A 40 -41.29 -3.81 17.62
C PHE A 40 -42.69 -3.49 17.12
N GLY A 41 -43.46 -2.78 17.97
CA GLY A 41 -44.87 -2.44 17.73
C GLY A 41 -45.08 -1.27 16.76
N ILE A 42 -46.33 -1.12 16.33
CA ILE A 42 -46.86 -0.26 15.25
C ILE A 42 -46.48 1.23 15.36
N GLY A 43 -46.05 1.71 16.53
CA GLY A 43 -45.67 3.13 16.74
C GLY A 43 -44.38 3.57 16.03
N ILE A 44 -43.46 2.65 15.73
CA ILE A 44 -42.16 2.99 15.09
C ILE A 44 -42.35 3.13 13.56
N LEU A 45 -43.31 2.45 12.97
CA LEU A 45 -43.57 2.55 11.53
C LEU A 45 -44.05 3.96 11.12
N ALA A 46 -44.81 4.64 11.97
CA ALA A 46 -45.27 6.00 11.71
C ALA A 46 -44.15 7.03 11.77
N LEU A 47 -43.18 6.84 12.70
CA LEU A 47 -42.00 7.72 12.82
C LEU A 47 -41.06 7.53 11.65
N VAL A 48 -40.85 6.30 11.17
CA VAL A 48 -39.99 6.01 10.01
C VAL A 48 -40.60 6.57 8.72
N LEU A 49 -41.91 6.53 8.56
CA LEU A 49 -42.61 7.11 7.40
C LEU A 49 -42.59 8.65 7.43
N LEU A 50 -42.62 9.27 8.63
CA LEU A 50 -42.51 10.72 8.75
C LEU A 50 -41.09 11.22 8.47
N LEU A 51 -40.09 10.50 8.93
CA LEU A 51 -38.67 10.78 8.62
C LEU A 51 -38.35 10.53 7.16
N GLY A 52 -38.96 9.50 6.54
CA GLY A 52 -38.83 9.23 5.09
C GLY A 52 -39.49 10.32 4.24
N ALA A 53 -40.63 10.88 4.67
CA ALA A 53 -41.28 11.98 3.97
C ALA A 53 -40.50 13.30 4.08
N VAL A 54 -39.86 13.58 5.21
CA VAL A 54 -38.96 14.75 5.38
C VAL A 54 -37.68 14.57 4.54
N TYR A 55 -37.19 13.34 4.42
CA TYR A 55 -36.02 13.03 3.57
C TYR A 55 -36.34 13.16 2.06
N ALA A 56 -37.58 12.89 1.65
CA ALA A 56 -38.05 13.04 0.26
C ALA A 56 -38.31 14.50 -0.15
N LEU A 57 -38.42 15.42 0.81
CA LEU A 57 -38.59 16.86 0.59
C LEU A 57 -37.24 17.63 0.54
N LEU A 58 -36.15 16.98 0.92
CA LEU A 58 -34.80 17.51 0.72
C LEU A 58 -34.36 17.07 -0.68
N ASP A 59 -34.23 18.02 -1.60
CA ASP A 59 -33.72 17.78 -2.94
C ASP A 59 -32.39 16.97 -2.85
N PRO A 60 -32.34 15.70 -3.32
CA PRO A 60 -31.14 14.89 -3.24
C PRO A 60 -29.95 15.47 -4.05
N ALA A 61 -30.22 16.43 -4.94
CA ALA A 61 -29.21 17.16 -5.69
C ALA A 61 -28.45 18.21 -4.83
N GLN A 62 -28.93 18.53 -3.61
CA GLN A 62 -28.27 19.48 -2.71
C GLN A 62 -27.54 18.83 -1.53
N VAL A 63 -27.56 17.52 -1.39
CA VAL A 63 -26.61 16.83 -0.53
C VAL A 63 -25.28 16.76 -1.30
N LEU A 64 -24.64 17.92 -1.43
CA LEU A 64 -23.21 17.97 -1.75
C LEU A 64 -22.51 17.13 -0.70
N TRP A 65 -22.06 15.94 -1.11
CA TRP A 65 -21.17 15.12 -0.32
C TRP A 65 -19.91 16.00 -0.05
N ARG A 66 -19.90 16.67 1.09
CA ARG A 66 -18.67 17.26 1.59
C ARG A 66 -17.89 16.09 2.16
N GLY A 67 -16.93 15.61 1.39
CA GLY A 67 -15.93 14.71 1.90
C GLY A 67 -15.37 15.23 3.23
N PRO A 68 -14.76 14.38 4.03
CA PRO A 68 -14.15 14.84 5.28
C PRO A 68 -13.29 16.04 4.96
N VAL A 69 -13.57 17.17 5.65
CA VAL A 69 -12.71 18.35 5.58
C VAL A 69 -11.32 17.86 5.95
N PRO A 70 -10.30 18.03 5.10
CA PRO A 70 -8.95 17.66 5.48
C PRO A 70 -8.62 18.34 6.79
N PRO A 71 -7.93 17.67 7.72
CA PRO A 71 -7.49 18.32 8.94
C PRO A 71 -6.67 19.56 8.60
N PRO A 72 -6.67 20.59 9.45
CA PRO A 72 -6.00 21.85 9.19
C PRO A 72 -4.49 21.63 9.09
N GLY A 73 -4.00 21.43 7.87
CA GLY A 73 -2.59 21.40 7.52
C GLY A 73 -2.16 22.73 6.94
N ARG A 74 -0.87 22.89 6.68
CA ARG A 74 -0.37 24.01 5.88
C ARG A 74 -0.37 23.68 4.39
N PRO A 75 -0.27 24.70 3.50
CA PRO A 75 -0.05 24.49 2.08
C PRO A 75 1.19 23.63 1.79
N ILE A 76 1.15 22.90 0.68
CA ILE A 76 2.27 22.11 0.18
C ILE A 76 3.25 23.03 -0.54
N GLU A 77 4.54 22.94 -0.20
CA GLU A 77 5.56 23.86 -0.72
C GLU A 77 6.47 23.23 -1.79
N ASN A 78 6.56 21.88 -1.81
CA ASN A 78 7.48 21.18 -2.71
C ASN A 78 6.97 19.78 -3.10
N ALA A 79 7.68 19.15 -4.04
CA ALA A 79 7.31 17.84 -4.58
C ALA A 79 7.33 16.71 -3.52
N LEU A 80 8.26 16.78 -2.56
CA LEU A 80 8.34 15.79 -1.48
C LEU A 80 7.10 15.83 -0.59
N GLU A 81 6.69 17.03 -0.19
CA GLU A 81 5.49 17.21 0.62
C GLU A 81 4.23 16.77 -0.14
N LEU A 82 4.17 17.06 -1.44
CA LEU A 82 3.10 16.56 -2.30
C LEU A 82 3.06 15.02 -2.30
N GLN A 83 4.19 14.36 -2.45
CA GLN A 83 4.27 12.89 -2.41
C GLN A 83 3.81 12.34 -1.05
N ILE A 84 4.25 12.94 0.06
CA ILE A 84 3.85 12.53 1.42
C ILE A 84 2.33 12.72 1.60
N ALA A 85 1.78 13.88 1.22
CA ALA A 85 0.35 14.18 1.36
C ALA A 85 -0.52 13.23 0.51
N LEU A 86 -0.13 12.96 -0.73
CA LEU A 86 -0.79 12.00 -1.62
C LEU A 86 -0.77 10.59 -1.01
N ALA A 87 0.40 10.12 -0.55
CA ALA A 87 0.55 8.80 0.07
C ALA A 87 -0.34 8.65 1.32
N ARG A 88 -0.36 9.66 2.21
CA ARG A 88 -1.23 9.70 3.39
C ARG A 88 -2.72 9.70 3.05
N SER A 89 -3.08 10.17 1.85
CA SER A 89 -4.47 10.24 1.36
C SER A 89 -4.90 9.00 0.56
N GLY A 90 -4.05 7.97 0.43
CA GLY A 90 -4.36 6.75 -0.32
C GLY A 90 -4.02 6.81 -1.81
N PHE A 91 -3.34 7.87 -2.26
CA PHE A 91 -2.91 8.03 -3.65
C PHE A 91 -1.38 7.91 -3.72
N SER A 92 -0.89 6.65 -3.70
CA SER A 92 0.54 6.38 -3.67
C SER A 92 1.26 6.90 -4.91
N PRO A 93 2.27 7.77 -4.75
CA PRO A 93 3.12 8.26 -5.86
C PRO A 93 4.25 7.29 -6.22
N GLY A 94 4.23 6.06 -5.71
CA GLY A 94 5.39 5.17 -5.67
C GLY A 94 6.30 5.46 -4.47
N PRO A 95 7.54 5.02 -4.48
CA PRO A 95 8.52 5.37 -3.46
C PRO A 95 8.74 6.88 -3.40
N ILE A 96 8.70 7.43 -2.18
CA ILE A 96 8.91 8.86 -1.94
C ILE A 96 10.39 9.19 -2.15
N ASP A 97 10.66 10.06 -3.13
CA ASP A 97 12.01 10.44 -3.55
C ASP A 97 12.22 11.98 -3.68
N GLY A 98 11.13 12.76 -3.51
CA GLY A 98 11.14 14.21 -3.71
C GLY A 98 11.17 14.66 -5.17
N ALA A 99 11.16 13.73 -6.15
CA ALA A 99 11.20 14.03 -7.57
C ALA A 99 9.78 14.03 -8.20
N PRO A 100 9.38 15.07 -8.95
CA PRO A 100 8.05 15.16 -9.55
C PRO A 100 7.96 14.31 -10.83
N GLY A 101 7.96 12.97 -10.67
CA GLY A 101 7.94 12.00 -11.76
C GLY A 101 6.55 11.70 -12.34
N SER A 102 6.50 10.74 -13.28
CA SER A 102 5.25 10.27 -13.88
C SER A 102 4.30 9.63 -12.86
N GLN A 103 4.84 8.90 -11.89
CA GLN A 103 4.05 8.26 -10.84
C GLN A 103 3.42 9.30 -9.90
N THR A 104 4.14 10.37 -9.54
CA THR A 104 3.57 11.50 -8.79
C THR A 104 2.43 12.17 -9.57
N ARG A 105 2.61 12.37 -10.89
CA ARG A 105 1.53 12.91 -11.74
C ARG A 105 0.33 11.98 -11.81
N GLY A 106 0.53 10.67 -11.94
CA GLY A 106 -0.54 9.67 -11.93
C GLY A 106 -1.34 9.71 -10.62
N ALA A 107 -0.64 9.70 -9.48
CA ALA A 107 -1.24 9.79 -8.15
C ALA A 107 -2.04 11.09 -7.97
N LEU A 108 -1.50 12.24 -8.41
CA LEU A 108 -2.19 13.52 -8.37
C LEU A 108 -3.42 13.54 -9.28
N SER A 109 -3.33 12.98 -10.49
CA SER A 109 -4.47 12.84 -11.40
C SER A 109 -5.58 11.98 -10.79
N ALA A 110 -5.22 10.87 -10.15
CA ALA A 110 -6.17 10.00 -9.45
C ALA A 110 -6.81 10.73 -8.25
N PHE A 111 -6.03 11.48 -7.48
CA PHE A 111 -6.55 12.32 -6.40
C PHE A 111 -7.55 13.36 -6.94
N GLN A 112 -7.20 14.12 -7.97
CA GLN A 112 -8.08 15.10 -8.61
C GLN A 112 -9.39 14.45 -9.08
N ALA A 113 -9.30 13.29 -9.76
CA ALA A 113 -10.47 12.54 -10.20
C ALA A 113 -11.36 12.11 -9.02
N SER A 114 -10.78 11.64 -7.92
CA SER A 114 -11.52 11.21 -6.72
C SER A 114 -12.31 12.35 -6.05
N ARG A 115 -11.91 13.60 -6.29
CA ARG A 115 -12.53 14.81 -5.76
C ARG A 115 -13.45 15.52 -6.76
N GLY A 116 -13.62 14.96 -7.98
CA GLY A 116 -14.39 15.60 -9.04
C GLY A 116 -13.75 16.88 -9.58
N LEU A 117 -12.44 17.04 -9.40
CA LEU A 117 -11.68 18.20 -9.90
C LEU A 117 -11.22 17.98 -11.34
N ALA A 118 -10.78 19.05 -12.00
CA ALA A 118 -10.14 18.94 -13.31
C ALA A 118 -8.87 18.06 -13.20
N VAL A 119 -8.81 16.98 -13.99
CA VAL A 119 -7.71 16.01 -13.97
C VAL A 119 -6.56 16.52 -14.82
N THR A 120 -5.67 17.29 -14.24
CA THR A 120 -4.52 17.91 -14.93
C THR A 120 -3.20 17.16 -14.64
N GLY A 121 -3.11 16.47 -13.50
CA GLY A 121 -1.86 15.88 -12.98
C GLY A 121 -0.80 16.94 -12.65
N VAL A 122 -1.20 18.21 -12.55
CA VAL A 122 -0.34 19.33 -12.20
C VAL A 122 -0.76 19.87 -10.84
N TRP A 123 0.23 20.12 -9.98
CA TRP A 123 0.00 20.79 -8.71
C TRP A 123 -0.39 22.27 -8.96
N ASP A 124 -1.48 22.67 -8.33
CA ASP A 124 -2.01 24.04 -8.35
C ASP A 124 -2.37 24.43 -6.91
N PRO A 125 -2.07 25.65 -6.44
CA PRO A 125 -2.48 26.14 -5.13
C PRO A 125 -3.99 26.04 -4.83
N ALA A 126 -4.85 26.00 -5.85
CA ALA A 126 -6.28 25.74 -5.67
C ALA A 126 -6.57 24.35 -5.05
N LEU A 127 -5.60 23.44 -5.07
CA LEU A 127 -5.71 22.14 -4.41
C LEU A 127 -5.46 22.17 -2.89
N ASP A 128 -4.97 23.27 -2.33
CA ASP A 128 -4.66 23.41 -0.90
C ASP A 128 -5.92 23.22 0.00
N GLU A 129 -7.10 23.48 -0.53
CA GLU A 129 -8.37 23.22 0.16
C GLU A 129 -8.68 21.72 0.27
N TRP A 130 -8.08 20.89 -0.60
CA TRP A 130 -8.35 19.45 -0.72
C TRP A 130 -7.20 18.58 -0.24
N LEU A 131 -5.99 19.09 -0.32
CA LEU A 131 -4.77 18.39 0.04
C LEU A 131 -3.80 19.35 0.70
N SER A 132 -3.52 19.12 1.96
CA SER A 132 -2.59 19.89 2.79
C SER A 132 -1.58 18.95 3.43
N ILE A 133 -0.50 19.52 3.96
CA ILE A 133 0.52 18.75 4.65
C ILE A 133 0.46 18.98 6.16
N GLU A 134 0.34 17.90 6.91
CA GLU A 134 0.44 17.93 8.38
C GLU A 134 1.88 17.70 8.81
N GLU A 135 2.29 18.44 9.83
CA GLU A 135 3.59 18.27 10.48
C GLU A 135 3.52 17.21 11.61
N PRO A 136 4.59 16.45 11.83
CA PRO A 136 5.86 16.47 11.07
C PRO A 136 5.79 15.70 9.75
N THR A 137 6.58 16.14 8.77
CA THR A 137 6.77 15.42 7.49
C THR A 137 7.82 14.32 7.59
N HIS A 138 8.70 14.40 8.58
CA HIS A 138 9.77 13.44 8.84
C HIS A 138 9.80 13.00 10.30
N VAL A 139 10.34 11.81 10.52
CA VAL A 139 10.51 11.20 11.84
C VAL A 139 11.89 10.53 11.92
N TYR A 140 12.42 10.43 13.13
CA TYR A 140 13.57 9.56 13.37
C TYR A 140 13.10 8.15 13.74
N ILE A 141 13.48 7.17 12.92
CA ILE A 141 13.30 5.76 13.22
C ILE A 141 14.48 5.29 14.07
N GLU A 142 14.22 4.88 15.32
CA GLU A 142 15.24 4.31 16.20
C GLU A 142 15.42 2.83 15.89
N LEU A 143 16.65 2.40 15.68
CA LEU A 143 16.99 1.01 15.40
C LEU A 143 16.97 0.20 16.70
N THR A 144 16.18 -0.84 16.74
CA THR A 144 16.12 -1.77 17.87
C THR A 144 17.04 -2.96 17.63
N ALA A 145 17.54 -3.58 18.72
CA ALA A 145 18.31 -4.81 18.63
C ALA A 145 17.50 -5.92 17.92
N ALA A 146 16.21 -5.98 18.18
CA ALA A 146 15.32 -6.95 17.53
C ALA A 146 15.18 -6.71 16.01
N ALA A 147 15.10 -5.45 15.56
CA ALA A 147 15.03 -5.12 14.14
C ALA A 147 16.33 -5.49 13.41
N LEU A 148 17.49 -5.16 14.00
CA LEU A 148 18.80 -5.51 13.43
C LEU A 148 19.04 -7.02 13.41
N ALA A 149 18.62 -7.75 14.43
CA ALA A 149 18.75 -9.21 14.50
C ALA A 149 17.86 -9.95 13.46
N ARG A 150 16.85 -9.28 12.88
CA ARG A 150 15.98 -9.85 11.85
C ARG A 150 16.44 -9.55 10.42
N LEU A 151 17.53 -8.81 10.25
CA LEU A 151 18.14 -8.65 8.94
C LEU A 151 18.68 -10.02 8.48
N THR A 152 18.46 -10.31 7.22
CA THR A 152 18.93 -11.57 6.60
C THR A 152 20.02 -11.27 5.58
N PRO A 153 21.06 -12.10 5.46
CA PRO A 153 22.03 -11.94 4.38
C PRO A 153 21.33 -12.00 3.02
N ARG A 154 21.80 -11.22 2.07
CA ARG A 154 21.29 -11.27 0.70
C ARG A 154 21.72 -12.59 0.05
N PRO A 155 20.77 -13.48 -0.29
CA PRO A 155 21.13 -14.74 -0.94
C PRO A 155 21.51 -14.48 -2.40
N GLU A 156 22.58 -15.13 -2.86
CA GLU A 156 23.10 -15.00 -4.23
C GLU A 156 22.38 -15.91 -5.21
N SER A 157 21.77 -16.98 -4.72
CA SER A 157 21.10 -18.00 -5.54
C SER A 157 19.68 -18.32 -5.06
N TRP A 158 18.89 -18.95 -5.92
CA TRP A 158 17.58 -19.49 -5.56
C TRP A 158 17.70 -20.59 -4.51
N ARG A 159 18.73 -21.40 -4.60
CA ARG A 159 18.99 -22.46 -3.63
C ARG A 159 19.22 -21.91 -2.21
N GLU A 160 20.02 -20.86 -2.10
CA GLU A 160 20.24 -20.18 -0.82
C GLU A 160 18.94 -19.56 -0.27
N ARG A 161 18.12 -18.95 -1.12
CA ARG A 161 16.79 -18.44 -0.71
C ARG A 161 15.92 -19.55 -0.08
N GLY A 162 15.98 -20.76 -0.62
CA GLY A 162 15.26 -21.91 -0.08
C GLY A 162 15.78 -22.44 1.24
N GLN A 163 17.01 -22.07 1.65
CA GLN A 163 17.64 -22.51 2.90
C GLN A 163 17.41 -21.54 4.06
N LEU A 164 16.91 -20.33 3.78
CA LEU A 164 16.63 -19.33 4.81
C LEU A 164 15.29 -19.63 5.49
N ASP A 165 15.25 -19.54 6.81
CA ASP A 165 14.02 -19.69 7.60
C ASP A 165 13.08 -18.48 7.43
N HIS A 166 13.59 -17.37 6.90
CA HIS A 166 12.87 -16.13 6.69
C HIS A 166 13.60 -15.24 5.68
N LEU A 167 12.87 -14.63 4.76
CA LEU A 167 13.41 -13.65 3.80
C LEU A 167 13.07 -12.21 4.24
N GLY A 168 13.71 -11.76 5.32
CA GLY A 168 13.61 -10.39 5.81
C GLY A 168 14.40 -9.39 4.95
N TYR A 169 14.49 -8.17 5.44
CA TYR A 169 15.32 -7.12 4.85
C TYR A 169 16.79 -7.52 4.85
N HIS A 170 17.51 -7.15 3.80
CA HIS A 170 18.95 -7.43 3.69
C HIS A 170 19.82 -6.34 4.32
N SER A 171 19.25 -5.18 4.55
CA SER A 171 19.96 -4.05 5.16
C SER A 171 19.02 -3.15 5.96
N THR A 172 19.60 -2.38 6.86
CA THR A 172 18.88 -1.34 7.61
C THR A 172 18.34 -0.26 6.68
N LEU A 173 19.09 0.10 5.63
CA LEU A 173 18.64 1.09 4.65
C LEU A 173 17.36 0.64 3.96
N GLU A 174 17.32 -0.58 3.46
CA GLU A 174 16.15 -1.19 2.84
C GLU A 174 14.95 -1.24 3.81
N MET A 175 15.19 -1.69 5.04
CA MET A 175 14.16 -1.74 6.08
C MET A 175 13.55 -0.37 6.37
N VAL A 176 14.39 0.66 6.52
CA VAL A 176 13.93 2.03 6.78
C VAL A 176 13.20 2.60 5.58
N ALA A 177 13.70 2.40 4.38
CA ALA A 177 13.09 2.88 3.15
C ALA A 177 11.70 2.28 2.94
N GLU A 178 11.55 0.96 3.08
CA GLU A 178 10.26 0.30 2.93
C GLU A 178 9.25 0.73 4.01
N LYS A 179 9.67 0.83 5.27
CA LYS A 179 8.83 1.31 6.37
C LYS A 179 8.35 2.76 6.19
N ALA A 180 9.16 3.58 5.53
CA ALA A 180 8.85 4.98 5.24
C ALA A 180 8.18 5.18 3.86
N CYS A 181 7.88 4.10 3.12
CA CYS A 181 7.38 4.16 1.74
C CYS A 181 8.28 5.00 0.81
N ALA A 182 9.60 5.01 1.05
CA ALA A 182 10.55 5.90 0.41
C ALA A 182 11.56 5.16 -0.46
N ASP A 183 12.21 5.91 -1.35
CA ASP A 183 13.33 5.44 -2.13
C ASP A 183 14.58 5.32 -1.23
N PRO A 184 15.36 4.21 -1.30
CA PRO A 184 16.57 4.04 -0.49
C PRO A 184 17.61 5.13 -0.72
N ASP A 185 17.75 5.63 -1.94
CA ASP A 185 18.73 6.69 -2.23
C ASP A 185 18.28 8.03 -1.64
N TYR A 186 16.95 8.28 -1.59
CA TYR A 186 16.42 9.43 -0.86
C TYR A 186 16.74 9.32 0.64
N ILE A 187 16.46 8.18 1.28
CA ILE A 187 16.81 7.94 2.69
C ILE A 187 18.31 8.18 2.92
N ARG A 188 19.16 7.68 2.06
CA ARG A 188 20.62 7.90 2.15
C ARG A 188 20.98 9.39 2.06
N SER A 189 20.36 10.11 1.13
CA SER A 189 20.64 11.53 0.88
C SER A 189 20.32 12.44 2.07
N ILE A 190 19.25 12.13 2.81
CA ILE A 190 18.84 12.91 3.99
C ILE A 190 19.55 12.49 5.28
N ASN A 191 20.39 11.42 5.21
CA ASN A 191 21.20 10.90 6.31
C ASN A 191 22.69 10.82 5.92
N PRO A 192 23.34 11.92 5.48
CA PRO A 192 24.69 11.89 4.91
C PRO A 192 25.77 11.54 5.94
N HIS A 193 25.46 11.60 7.23
CA HIS A 193 26.40 11.31 8.32
C HIS A 193 26.32 9.87 8.84
N VAL A 194 25.39 9.06 8.29
CA VAL A 194 25.17 7.70 8.75
C VAL A 194 26.16 6.75 8.08
N ASP A 195 26.91 6.02 8.89
CA ASP A 195 27.67 4.86 8.42
C ASP A 195 26.76 3.64 8.38
N TRP A 196 26.24 3.34 7.20
CA TRP A 196 25.29 2.24 6.96
C TRP A 196 25.89 0.85 7.22
N THR A 197 27.21 0.74 7.39
CA THR A 197 27.90 -0.54 7.65
C THR A 197 28.14 -0.81 9.14
N ALA A 198 28.00 0.22 9.99
CA ALA A 198 28.35 0.17 11.41
C ALA A 198 27.19 0.51 12.35
N LEU A 199 25.95 0.41 11.87
CA LEU A 199 24.74 0.74 12.64
C LEU A 199 24.55 -0.16 13.87
N GLN A 200 24.15 0.46 14.98
CA GLN A 200 23.94 -0.16 16.28
C GLN A 200 22.49 0.05 16.81
N PRO A 201 22.03 -0.78 17.75
CA PRO A 201 20.79 -0.49 18.47
C PRO A 201 20.86 0.88 19.16
N GLY A 202 19.83 1.69 18.98
CA GLY A 202 19.75 3.07 19.47
C GLY A 202 20.10 4.13 18.43
N ASP A 203 20.74 3.76 17.32
CA ASP A 203 20.94 4.69 16.20
C ASP A 203 19.60 5.13 15.61
N ARG A 204 19.59 6.36 15.08
CA ARG A 204 18.36 7.02 14.63
C ARG A 204 18.52 7.49 13.20
N ILE A 205 17.62 7.02 12.35
CA ILE A 205 17.61 7.32 10.92
C ILE A 205 16.43 8.25 10.62
N LEU A 206 16.70 9.38 9.98
CA LEU A 206 15.66 10.31 9.52
C LEU A 206 14.93 9.69 8.30
N ALA A 207 13.61 9.73 8.31
CA ALA A 207 12.80 9.18 7.23
C ALA A 207 11.48 9.97 7.07
N PRO A 208 10.83 9.96 5.90
CA PRO A 208 9.48 10.49 5.74
C PRO A 208 8.52 9.81 6.71
N LEU A 209 7.65 10.60 7.32
CA LEU A 209 6.57 10.07 8.15
C LEU A 209 5.36 9.77 7.27
N VAL A 210 5.26 8.53 6.80
CA VAL A 210 4.10 8.02 6.08
C VAL A 210 3.58 6.79 6.81
N VAL A 211 2.39 6.92 7.35
CA VAL A 211 1.64 5.76 7.85
C VAL A 211 0.91 5.14 6.66
N PRO A 212 1.03 3.82 6.43
CA PRO A 212 0.30 3.16 5.35
C PRO A 212 -1.19 3.50 5.41
N TYR A 213 -1.75 3.91 4.27
CA TYR A 213 -3.15 4.29 4.19
C TYR A 213 -4.04 3.09 4.50
N HIS A 214 -5.09 3.34 5.29
CA HIS A 214 -6.11 2.33 5.58
C HIS A 214 -7.39 2.63 4.80
N ILE A 215 -7.78 1.72 3.92
CA ILE A 215 -9.05 1.80 3.20
C ILE A 215 -10.16 1.41 4.18
N GLY A 216 -10.84 2.41 4.73
CA GLY A 216 -11.90 2.21 5.73
C GLY A 216 -13.24 1.74 5.17
N GLN A 217 -13.31 1.45 3.87
CA GLN A 217 -14.53 1.09 3.14
C GLN A 217 -14.33 -0.21 2.37
N GLU A 218 -15.42 -0.84 1.97
CA GLU A 218 -15.40 -2.04 1.13
C GLU A 218 -14.95 -1.69 -0.29
N ILE A 219 -14.07 -2.52 -0.86
CA ILE A 219 -13.70 -2.44 -2.27
C ILE A 219 -14.76 -3.16 -3.11
N GLY A 220 -15.48 -2.42 -3.93
CA GLY A 220 -16.43 -2.96 -4.91
C GLY A 220 -15.75 -3.55 -6.14
N ARG A 221 -14.63 -2.95 -6.57
CA ARG A 221 -13.79 -3.45 -7.67
C ARG A 221 -12.38 -2.89 -7.64
N ILE A 222 -11.46 -3.61 -8.27
CA ILE A 222 -10.09 -3.18 -8.58
C ILE A 222 -9.99 -3.00 -10.08
N GLU A 223 -9.38 -1.90 -10.54
CA GLU A 223 -9.03 -1.67 -11.94
C GLU A 223 -7.51 -1.64 -12.12
N ILE A 224 -7.00 -2.37 -13.11
CA ILE A 224 -5.58 -2.36 -13.48
C ILE A 224 -5.48 -1.82 -14.90
N ARG A 225 -4.89 -0.65 -15.06
CA ARG A 225 -4.72 0.06 -16.34
C ARG A 225 -3.32 -0.22 -16.86
N LEU A 226 -3.22 -1.09 -17.85
CA LEU A 226 -1.94 -1.60 -18.34
C LEU A 226 -1.08 -0.50 -18.98
N GLN A 227 -1.68 0.38 -19.78
CA GLN A 227 -0.95 1.46 -20.45
C GLN A 227 -0.40 2.49 -19.45
N ALA A 228 -1.20 2.86 -18.46
CA ALA A 228 -0.82 3.80 -17.40
C ALA A 228 0.10 3.17 -16.34
N ARG A 229 0.11 1.83 -16.24
CA ARG A 229 0.78 1.08 -15.16
C ARG A 229 0.28 1.49 -13.78
N GLU A 230 -1.03 1.55 -13.63
CA GLU A 230 -1.73 1.98 -12.43
C GLU A 230 -2.72 0.93 -11.96
N LEU A 231 -2.85 0.79 -10.66
CA LEU A 231 -3.91 0.04 -10.00
C LEU A 231 -4.76 1.01 -9.20
N GLN A 232 -6.07 0.91 -9.35
CA GLN A 232 -7.04 1.72 -8.64
C GLN A 232 -8.10 0.82 -7.98
N ALA A 233 -8.51 1.15 -6.77
CA ALA A 233 -9.60 0.48 -6.06
C ALA A 233 -10.77 1.44 -5.86
N PHE A 234 -11.97 0.94 -6.12
CA PHE A 234 -13.21 1.70 -6.05
C PHE A 234 -14.17 1.04 -5.06
N ASP A 235 -15.00 1.85 -4.41
CA ASP A 235 -16.11 1.34 -3.62
C ASP A 235 -17.27 0.80 -4.51
N PRO A 236 -18.32 0.19 -3.94
CA PRO A 236 -19.48 -0.27 -4.71
C PRO A 236 -20.24 0.85 -5.43
N ALA A 237 -20.15 2.09 -4.98
CA ALA A 237 -20.75 3.26 -5.61
C ALA A 237 -19.93 3.83 -6.78
N GLY A 238 -18.69 3.34 -6.96
CA GLY A 238 -17.76 3.79 -7.99
C GLY A 238 -16.86 4.94 -7.57
N GLN A 239 -16.82 5.29 -6.29
CA GLN A 239 -15.88 6.28 -5.75
C GLN A 239 -14.48 5.68 -5.70
N LEU A 240 -13.49 6.40 -6.20
CA LEU A 240 -12.08 6.01 -6.14
C LEU A 240 -11.54 6.15 -4.70
N LEU A 241 -11.11 5.03 -4.12
CA LEU A 241 -10.63 4.93 -2.74
C LEU A 241 -9.11 4.90 -2.63
N PHE A 242 -8.46 4.28 -3.61
CA PHE A 242 -7.03 4.01 -3.54
C PHE A 242 -6.40 3.97 -4.94
N HIS A 243 -5.16 4.45 -5.03
CA HIS A 243 -4.36 4.43 -6.25
C HIS A 243 -2.91 4.06 -5.92
N CYS A 244 -2.29 3.23 -6.77
CA CYS A 244 -0.85 3.00 -6.71
C CYS A 244 -0.27 2.60 -8.08
N PRO A 245 1.04 2.79 -8.31
CA PRO A 245 1.74 2.23 -9.46
C PRO A 245 1.72 0.70 -9.44
N VAL A 246 1.78 0.09 -10.62
CA VAL A 246 1.86 -1.37 -10.79
C VAL A 246 2.85 -1.74 -11.88
N SER A 247 3.67 -2.76 -11.65
CA SER A 247 4.43 -3.42 -12.73
C SER A 247 3.58 -4.52 -13.38
N ILE A 248 3.61 -4.57 -14.69
CA ILE A 248 2.84 -5.50 -15.53
C ILE A 248 3.74 -6.48 -16.27
N ALA A 249 3.17 -7.51 -16.87
CA ALA A 249 3.92 -8.46 -17.66
C ALA A 249 4.68 -7.82 -18.83
N ARG A 250 5.95 -8.24 -19.05
CA ARG A 250 6.75 -7.83 -20.22
C ARG A 250 6.08 -8.27 -21.52
N GLU A 251 5.72 -9.53 -21.57
CA GLU A 251 5.08 -10.13 -22.75
C GLU A 251 3.61 -9.73 -22.83
N VAL A 252 3.22 -9.06 -23.92
CA VAL A 252 1.83 -8.62 -24.12
C VAL A 252 0.83 -9.79 -24.05
N ALA A 253 1.21 -10.96 -24.59
CA ALA A 253 0.39 -12.17 -24.55
C ALA A 253 0.10 -12.68 -23.12
N LYS A 254 0.89 -12.27 -22.15
CA LYS A 254 0.70 -12.59 -20.71
C LYS A 254 -0.09 -11.51 -19.95
N ARG A 255 -0.60 -10.49 -20.61
CA ARG A 255 -1.44 -9.43 -20.00
C ARG A 255 -2.91 -9.86 -20.07
N PRO A 256 -3.54 -10.23 -18.95
CA PRO A 256 -4.88 -10.78 -18.97
C PRO A 256 -5.94 -9.66 -19.01
N VAL A 257 -6.15 -9.07 -20.20
CA VAL A 257 -7.22 -8.08 -20.38
C VAL A 257 -8.58 -8.70 -20.17
N GLY A 258 -9.48 -7.98 -19.48
CA GLY A 258 -10.84 -8.41 -19.18
C GLY A 258 -11.12 -8.54 -17.68
N GLU A 259 -12.16 -9.27 -17.35
CA GLU A 259 -12.64 -9.44 -15.98
C GLU A 259 -12.00 -10.65 -15.30
N LEU A 260 -11.45 -10.42 -14.14
CA LEU A 260 -10.94 -11.41 -13.21
C LEU A 260 -11.61 -11.20 -11.84
N LYS A 261 -11.32 -12.06 -10.88
CA LYS A 261 -11.72 -11.91 -9.48
C LYS A 261 -10.66 -12.45 -8.55
N VAL A 262 -10.61 -11.94 -7.35
CA VAL A 262 -9.75 -12.45 -6.28
C VAL A 262 -10.31 -13.80 -5.79
N GLU A 263 -9.49 -14.84 -5.79
CA GLU A 263 -9.84 -16.18 -5.25
C GLU A 263 -9.11 -16.48 -3.95
N VAL A 264 -7.91 -15.93 -3.77
CA VAL A 264 -7.06 -16.23 -2.62
C VAL A 264 -6.46 -14.94 -2.08
N ARG A 265 -6.42 -14.84 -0.76
CA ARG A 265 -5.81 -13.73 -0.02
C ARG A 265 -4.83 -14.31 0.98
N VAL A 266 -3.55 -13.99 0.84
CA VAL A 266 -2.50 -14.48 1.74
C VAL A 266 -1.63 -13.32 2.19
N GLU A 267 -1.54 -13.13 3.49
CA GLU A 267 -0.54 -12.28 4.13
C GLU A 267 0.70 -13.12 4.41
N ASN A 268 1.87 -12.55 4.16
CA ASN A 268 3.17 -13.22 4.31
C ASN A 268 3.21 -14.60 3.62
N PRO A 269 3.04 -14.63 2.28
CA PRO A 269 3.05 -15.89 1.53
C PRO A 269 4.43 -16.54 1.52
N ASN A 270 4.46 -17.86 1.50
CA ASN A 270 5.63 -18.55 0.98
C ASN A 270 5.63 -18.52 -0.56
N TYR A 271 6.76 -18.81 -1.17
CA TYR A 271 6.89 -18.95 -2.62
C TYR A 271 7.44 -20.33 -2.98
N THR A 272 6.80 -21.02 -3.92
CA THR A 272 7.33 -22.30 -4.41
C THR A 272 8.16 -22.05 -5.67
N PHE A 273 9.48 -22.24 -5.56
CA PHE A 273 10.33 -22.32 -6.74
C PHE A 273 9.93 -23.53 -7.57
N ASN A 274 9.58 -23.31 -8.83
CA ASN A 274 9.23 -24.38 -9.76
C ASN A 274 10.14 -24.31 -10.99
N PRO A 275 11.04 -25.29 -11.19
CA PRO A 275 11.98 -25.29 -12.31
C PRO A 275 11.30 -25.29 -13.68
N ASN A 276 10.09 -25.83 -13.79
CA ASN A 276 9.34 -25.82 -15.06
C ASN A 276 8.80 -24.42 -15.42
N ILE A 277 8.63 -23.53 -14.41
CA ILE A 277 8.17 -22.14 -14.63
C ILE A 277 9.38 -21.21 -14.74
N LEU A 278 10.39 -21.40 -13.91
CA LEU A 278 11.62 -20.62 -13.86
C LEU A 278 12.78 -21.34 -14.55
N SER A 279 12.53 -21.89 -15.73
CA SER A 279 13.45 -22.78 -16.44
C SER A 279 14.85 -22.18 -16.64
N ALA A 280 14.96 -20.91 -17.02
CA ALA A 280 16.25 -20.26 -17.21
C ALA A 280 17.06 -20.10 -15.90
N ALA A 281 16.38 -19.87 -14.77
CA ALA A 281 17.05 -19.83 -13.47
C ALA A 281 17.42 -21.23 -12.99
N ALA A 282 16.51 -22.18 -13.19
CA ALA A 282 16.72 -23.60 -12.85
C ALA A 282 17.91 -24.20 -13.62
N GLU A 283 18.01 -23.95 -14.93
CA GLU A 283 19.11 -24.39 -15.78
C GLU A 283 20.44 -23.77 -15.33
N ARG A 284 20.48 -22.45 -15.10
CA ARG A 284 21.69 -21.75 -14.66
C ARG A 284 22.26 -22.27 -13.33
N GLU A 285 21.39 -22.67 -12.41
CA GLU A 285 21.78 -23.15 -11.07
C GLU A 285 21.75 -24.68 -10.92
N GLY A 286 21.41 -25.41 -11.97
CA GLY A 286 21.30 -26.88 -11.92
C GLY A 286 20.20 -27.35 -10.95
N ILE A 287 19.05 -26.66 -10.91
CA ILE A 287 17.93 -26.98 -10.04
C ILE A 287 16.89 -27.79 -10.81
N SER A 288 16.65 -29.02 -10.39
CA SER A 288 15.67 -29.94 -11.01
C SER A 288 14.41 -30.13 -10.15
N GLU A 289 14.44 -29.75 -8.87
CA GLU A 289 13.37 -30.02 -7.91
C GLU A 289 12.69 -28.73 -7.46
N LYS A 290 11.41 -28.88 -7.08
CA LYS A 290 10.66 -27.79 -6.42
C LYS A 290 11.07 -27.68 -4.96
N PHE A 291 11.14 -26.46 -4.47
CA PHE A 291 11.32 -26.19 -3.04
C PHE A 291 10.56 -24.91 -2.63
N VAL A 292 10.34 -24.79 -1.33
CA VAL A 292 9.61 -23.67 -0.74
C VAL A 292 10.61 -22.63 -0.28
N ILE A 293 10.33 -21.38 -0.61
CA ILE A 293 11.00 -20.18 -0.11
C ILE A 293 10.10 -19.55 0.94
N GLN A 294 10.67 -19.29 2.11
CA GLN A 294 9.93 -18.81 3.29
C GLN A 294 9.42 -17.38 3.13
N PRO A 295 8.41 -16.96 3.92
CA PRO A 295 7.90 -15.60 3.92
C PRO A 295 8.94 -14.55 4.30
N GLY A 296 8.64 -13.30 3.95
CA GLY A 296 9.41 -12.12 4.31
C GLY A 296 9.30 -11.01 3.28
N SER A 297 9.77 -9.81 3.60
CA SER A 297 9.73 -8.65 2.69
C SER A 297 10.42 -8.94 1.36
N ASN A 298 11.48 -9.77 1.40
CA ASN A 298 12.29 -10.16 0.25
C ASN A 298 11.89 -11.50 -0.38
N ASN A 299 10.71 -12.03 -0.02
CA ASN A 299 10.12 -13.13 -0.78
C ASN A 299 9.86 -12.68 -2.22
N PRO A 300 10.02 -13.54 -3.24
CA PRO A 300 9.77 -13.19 -4.66
C PRO A 300 8.41 -12.56 -4.95
N VAL A 301 7.39 -12.83 -4.12
CA VAL A 301 6.06 -12.21 -4.21
C VAL A 301 5.78 -11.22 -3.08
N GLY A 302 6.82 -10.81 -2.37
CA GLY A 302 6.74 -9.85 -1.27
C GLY A 302 5.91 -10.34 -0.09
N SER A 303 5.32 -9.40 0.65
CA SER A 303 4.58 -9.67 1.88
C SER A 303 3.08 -9.99 1.67
N VAL A 304 2.58 -9.96 0.43
CA VAL A 304 1.16 -10.17 0.08
C VAL A 304 1.01 -10.93 -1.22
N TRP A 305 0.02 -11.83 -1.25
CA TRP A 305 -0.46 -12.47 -2.45
C TRP A 305 -1.99 -12.44 -2.52
N LEU A 306 -2.52 -11.78 -3.56
CA LEU A 306 -3.92 -11.85 -3.98
C LEU A 306 -4.00 -12.68 -5.26
N GLY A 307 -4.33 -13.97 -5.10
CA GLY A 307 -4.46 -14.89 -6.25
C GLY A 307 -5.73 -14.61 -7.04
N LEU A 308 -5.64 -14.59 -8.37
CA LEU A 308 -6.76 -14.34 -9.27
C LEU A 308 -7.30 -15.65 -9.83
N ASN A 309 -8.55 -15.65 -10.33
CA ASN A 309 -9.21 -16.78 -10.97
C ASN A 309 -8.61 -17.17 -12.35
N ARG A 310 -7.34 -16.89 -12.53
CA ARG A 310 -6.53 -17.34 -13.66
C ARG A 310 -5.28 -18.01 -13.10
N PRO A 311 -5.01 -19.28 -13.46
CA PRO A 311 -3.87 -20.02 -12.90
C PRO A 311 -2.55 -19.26 -13.02
N SER A 312 -1.80 -19.19 -11.92
CA SER A 312 -0.51 -18.50 -11.80
C SER A 312 -0.54 -16.97 -11.97
N TYR A 313 -1.71 -16.35 -11.91
CA TYR A 313 -1.84 -14.88 -11.90
C TYR A 313 -2.24 -14.37 -10.52
N GLY A 314 -1.65 -13.25 -10.16
CA GLY A 314 -1.96 -12.58 -8.88
C GLY A 314 -1.49 -11.12 -8.86
N ILE A 315 -1.99 -10.40 -7.86
CA ILE A 315 -1.51 -9.08 -7.44
C ILE A 315 -0.67 -9.33 -6.18
N HIS A 316 0.58 -8.88 -6.16
CA HIS A 316 1.49 -9.21 -5.06
C HIS A 316 2.52 -8.13 -4.79
N GLY A 317 3.16 -8.21 -3.63
CA GLY A 317 4.29 -7.37 -3.26
C GLY A 317 5.58 -7.67 -4.03
N THR A 318 6.66 -7.00 -3.69
CA THR A 318 7.97 -7.20 -4.33
C THR A 318 9.10 -6.87 -3.37
N PRO A 319 10.27 -7.55 -3.48
CA PRO A 319 11.49 -7.17 -2.79
C PRO A 319 12.14 -5.89 -3.35
N GLU A 320 11.67 -5.37 -4.48
CA GLU A 320 12.24 -4.21 -5.18
C GLU A 320 11.14 -3.15 -5.42
N PRO A 321 10.62 -2.51 -4.34
CA PRO A 321 9.52 -1.57 -4.46
C PRO A 321 9.84 -0.34 -5.31
N GLU A 322 11.11 0.10 -5.37
CA GLU A 322 11.59 1.19 -6.21
C GLU A 322 11.52 0.89 -7.71
N GLN A 323 11.40 -0.40 -8.08
CA GLN A 323 11.27 -0.84 -9.47
C GLN A 323 9.82 -0.95 -9.96
N VAL A 324 8.85 -0.78 -9.06
CA VAL A 324 7.42 -0.89 -9.41
C VAL A 324 7.01 0.19 -10.41
N GLY A 325 6.32 -0.22 -11.47
CA GLY A 325 5.92 0.66 -12.58
C GLY A 325 7.06 1.02 -13.55
N ARG A 326 8.33 0.79 -13.15
CA ARG A 326 9.54 1.07 -13.94
C ARG A 326 10.05 -0.17 -14.68
N THR A 327 9.92 -1.34 -14.05
CA THR A 327 10.29 -2.63 -14.64
C THR A 327 9.07 -3.52 -14.85
N GLU A 328 9.25 -4.57 -15.63
CA GLU A 328 8.20 -5.50 -16.03
C GLU A 328 8.32 -6.84 -15.29
N SER A 329 7.18 -7.53 -15.15
CA SER A 329 7.09 -8.84 -14.51
C SER A 329 7.08 -9.99 -15.54
N SER A 330 7.08 -11.22 -15.04
CA SER A 330 6.91 -12.42 -15.87
C SER A 330 5.43 -12.76 -16.17
N GLY A 331 4.47 -12.06 -15.54
CA GLY A 331 3.03 -12.33 -15.73
C GLY A 331 2.12 -11.63 -14.73
N CYS A 332 2.50 -11.60 -13.45
CA CYS A 332 1.71 -11.04 -12.37
C CYS A 332 1.77 -9.51 -12.29
N PHE A 333 0.91 -8.95 -11.46
CA PHE A 333 0.84 -7.53 -11.14
C PHE A 333 1.62 -7.25 -9.84
N ARG A 334 2.78 -6.55 -9.96
CA ARG A 334 3.64 -6.26 -8.81
C ARG A 334 3.34 -4.88 -8.23
N LEU A 335 3.17 -4.81 -6.94
CA LEU A 335 3.03 -3.61 -6.13
C LEU A 335 4.20 -3.48 -5.15
N ALA A 336 4.47 -2.28 -4.67
CA ALA A 336 5.28 -2.12 -3.46
C ALA A 336 4.58 -2.83 -2.28
N ASN A 337 5.35 -3.39 -1.35
CA ASN A 337 4.80 -4.18 -0.23
C ASN A 337 3.77 -3.38 0.58
N TRP A 338 4.02 -2.10 0.88
CA TRP A 338 3.08 -1.25 1.62
C TRP A 338 1.75 -1.04 0.87
N ASN A 339 1.78 -0.90 -0.46
CA ASN A 339 0.57 -0.78 -1.28
C ASN A 339 -0.21 -2.10 -1.36
N ALA A 340 0.51 -3.21 -1.47
CA ALA A 340 -0.09 -4.54 -1.46
C ALA A 340 -0.76 -4.85 -0.11
N GLN A 341 -0.16 -4.44 1.02
CA GLN A 341 -0.74 -4.57 2.35
C GLN A 341 -2.00 -3.72 2.53
N THR A 342 -1.98 -2.46 2.07
CA THR A 342 -3.17 -1.59 2.05
C THR A 342 -4.31 -2.25 1.27
N LEU A 343 -4.02 -2.79 0.09
CA LEU A 343 -5.01 -3.44 -0.76
C LEU A 343 -5.56 -4.73 -0.12
N LEU A 344 -4.69 -5.57 0.47
CA LEU A 344 -5.06 -6.81 1.14
C LEU A 344 -6.09 -6.59 2.26
N GLN A 345 -5.92 -5.53 3.04
CA GLN A 345 -6.77 -5.26 4.20
C GLN A 345 -8.23 -5.01 3.84
N ALA A 346 -8.49 -4.41 2.68
CA ALA A 346 -9.83 -4.01 2.23
C ALA A 346 -10.39 -4.91 1.10
N THR A 347 -9.58 -5.83 0.54
CA THR A 347 -10.01 -6.75 -0.52
C THR A 347 -10.62 -8.01 0.08
N GLU A 348 -11.73 -8.49 -0.46
CA GLU A 348 -12.34 -9.77 -0.10
C GLU A 348 -12.22 -10.80 -1.22
N VAL A 349 -12.36 -12.11 -0.88
CA VAL A 349 -12.49 -13.16 -1.90
C VAL A 349 -13.78 -12.91 -2.69
N GLY A 350 -13.68 -12.93 -4.02
CA GLY A 350 -14.77 -12.56 -4.91
C GLY A 350 -14.67 -11.13 -5.45
N THR A 351 -13.84 -10.24 -4.87
CA THR A 351 -13.67 -8.87 -5.37
C THR A 351 -13.33 -8.88 -6.87
N PRO A 352 -14.13 -8.18 -7.72
CA PRO A 352 -13.86 -8.07 -9.16
C PRO A 352 -12.56 -7.33 -9.44
N VAL A 353 -11.80 -7.83 -10.43
CA VAL A 353 -10.57 -7.20 -10.92
C VAL A 353 -10.71 -7.00 -12.44
N LEU A 354 -10.83 -5.75 -12.86
CA LEU A 354 -10.94 -5.36 -14.26
C LEU A 354 -9.57 -4.95 -14.80
N VAL A 355 -9.05 -5.68 -15.75
CA VAL A 355 -7.78 -5.37 -16.41
C VAL A 355 -8.07 -4.68 -17.74
N LEU A 356 -7.68 -3.41 -17.82
CA LEU A 356 -7.89 -2.50 -18.95
C LEU A 356 -6.60 -2.36 -19.77
N PRO A 357 -6.70 -2.18 -21.09
CA PRO A 357 -5.56 -1.98 -21.99
C PRO A 357 -4.62 -0.85 -21.59
#